data_03726e1a093781ab0949c2fe2bb175b0
#
_entry.id   03726e1a093781ab0949c2fe2bb175b0
#
_cell.length_a   1.000
_cell.length_b   1.000
_cell.length_c   1.000
_cell.angle_alpha   90.00
_cell.angle_beta   90.00
_cell.angle_gamma   90.00
#
_symmetry.space_group_name_H-M   'P 1'
#
loop_
_entity.id
_entity.type
_entity.pdbx_description
1 polymer ?
#
loop_
_entity_poly.entity_id
_entity_poly.type
_entity_poly.pdbx_seq_one_letter_code
_entity_poly.pdbx_strand_id
1 'polypeptide(L)'
;MLAYMSEQTIALVTGANKGIGYEIAAGLGALGWRIGIGARDRERGAEAVAALSARGVDAFAVPLDVTDDADVSAAARLLEENEGRLDVLVNNAGAAGGWPDEPTSLDPAGLLRLVDTNVVGVIRVTNAMLPLLRRSAHPRIVNQSSHVGSLALQTDPGTDLGGIGGGYAPTKTFLNAVTIQYAAELRGTGILVNNACPGYVATDLNGFSGTRTAEEGARIAIRLATLPDDGPTGGLFDDEGPVPW
;
A
#
# COMPACT_ATOMS: atom_id res chain seq x y z
N MET A 1 -8.96 29.52 -26.65
CA MET A 1 -7.94 28.49 -26.29
C MET A 1 -8.39 27.94 -24.95
N LEU A 2 -9.24 26.88 -24.94
CA LEU A 2 -9.67 26.20 -23.72
C LEU A 2 -8.43 25.46 -23.20
N ALA A 3 -7.88 25.90 -22.08
CA ALA A 3 -6.89 25.12 -21.36
C ALA A 3 -7.55 23.78 -21.02
N TYR A 4 -7.03 22.68 -21.55
CA TYR A 4 -7.27 21.36 -21.03
C TYR A 4 -6.75 21.38 -19.58
N MET A 5 -7.62 21.60 -18.63
CA MET A 5 -7.31 21.25 -17.25
C MET A 5 -7.17 19.73 -17.26
N SER A 6 -5.94 19.22 -17.14
CA SER A 6 -5.73 17.81 -16.89
C SER A 6 -6.56 17.46 -15.65
N GLU A 7 -7.45 16.48 -15.76
CA GLU A 7 -8.22 16.03 -14.60
C GLU A 7 -7.24 15.64 -13.51
N GLN A 8 -7.47 16.16 -12.30
CA GLN A 8 -6.61 15.89 -11.14
C GLN A 8 -6.56 14.38 -10.86
N THR A 9 -5.39 13.83 -10.68
CA THR A 9 -5.20 12.41 -10.34
C THR A 9 -5.71 12.14 -8.92
N ILE A 10 -6.48 11.08 -8.73
CA ILE A 10 -7.09 10.68 -7.47
C ILE A 10 -6.43 9.42 -6.95
N ALA A 11 -5.87 9.48 -5.74
CA ALA A 11 -5.25 8.33 -5.10
C ALA A 11 -5.91 7.99 -3.76
N LEU A 12 -6.05 6.72 -3.45
CA LEU A 12 -6.38 6.20 -2.13
C LEU A 12 -5.15 5.52 -1.51
N VAL A 13 -4.77 5.93 -0.31
CA VAL A 13 -3.71 5.29 0.46
C VAL A 13 -4.31 4.69 1.73
N THR A 14 -4.27 3.37 1.90
CA THR A 14 -4.78 2.70 3.10
C THR A 14 -3.76 2.80 4.24
N GLY A 15 -4.22 2.96 5.49
CA GLY A 15 -3.34 3.14 6.64
C GLY A 15 -2.52 4.43 6.59
N ALA A 16 -3.07 5.50 6.00
CA ALA A 16 -2.34 6.75 5.71
C ALA A 16 -2.38 7.78 6.83
N ASN A 17 -2.86 7.43 8.02
CA ASN A 17 -2.92 8.35 9.14
C ASN A 17 -1.57 8.55 9.85
N LYS A 18 -0.54 7.78 9.53
CA LYS A 18 0.82 7.88 10.10
C LYS A 18 1.86 7.11 9.27
N GLY A 19 3.13 7.27 9.64
CA GLY A 19 4.25 6.48 9.11
C GLY A 19 4.39 6.55 7.60
N ILE A 20 4.74 5.42 6.97
CA ILE A 20 4.98 5.35 5.52
C ILE A 20 3.74 5.79 4.72
N GLY A 21 2.53 5.37 5.12
CA GLY A 21 1.30 5.74 4.41
C GLY A 21 1.05 7.25 4.40
N TYR A 22 1.32 7.94 5.51
CA TYR A 22 1.24 9.39 5.58
C TYR A 22 2.23 10.09 4.64
N GLU A 23 3.48 9.60 4.59
CA GLU A 23 4.50 10.18 3.71
C GLU A 23 4.26 9.83 2.23
N ILE A 24 3.66 8.67 1.91
CA ILE A 24 3.17 8.39 0.55
C ILE A 24 2.10 9.41 0.17
N ALA A 25 1.11 9.64 1.05
CA ALA A 25 0.06 10.62 0.82
C ALA A 25 0.62 12.04 0.63
N ALA A 26 1.59 12.45 1.46
CA ALA A 26 2.26 13.72 1.35
C ALA A 26 3.03 13.87 0.03
N GLY A 27 3.79 12.85 -0.37
CA GLY A 27 4.58 12.87 -1.59
C GLY A 27 3.73 12.88 -2.87
N LEU A 28 2.66 12.08 -2.93
CA LEU A 28 1.71 12.11 -4.05
C LEU A 28 0.94 13.44 -4.09
N GLY A 29 0.53 13.95 -2.92
CA GLY A 29 -0.11 15.26 -2.80
C GLY A 29 0.77 16.42 -3.27
N ALA A 30 2.08 16.36 -3.05
CA ALA A 30 3.04 17.35 -3.56
C ALA A 30 3.11 17.40 -5.10
N LEU A 31 2.65 16.34 -5.78
CA LEU A 31 2.48 16.30 -7.24
C LEU A 31 1.17 16.97 -7.71
N GLY A 32 0.38 17.52 -6.80
CA GLY A 32 -0.92 18.14 -7.09
C GLY A 32 -2.07 17.14 -7.16
N TRP A 33 -1.89 15.91 -6.66
CA TRP A 33 -2.93 14.88 -6.65
C TRP A 33 -3.92 15.08 -5.50
N ARG A 34 -5.14 14.59 -5.66
CA ARG A 34 -6.17 14.52 -4.63
C ARG A 34 -6.09 13.17 -3.91
N ILE A 35 -5.90 13.21 -2.58
CA ILE A 35 -5.50 12.04 -1.80
C ILE A 35 -6.57 11.63 -0.79
N GLY A 36 -7.14 10.45 -0.95
CA GLY A 36 -7.96 9.78 0.06
C GLY A 36 -7.09 9.16 1.15
N ILE A 37 -7.28 9.62 2.39
CA ILE A 37 -6.58 9.13 3.57
C ILE A 37 -7.39 8.01 4.20
N GLY A 38 -7.05 6.77 3.84
CA GLY A 38 -7.68 5.57 4.39
C GLY A 38 -7.21 5.31 5.82
N ALA A 39 -8.12 5.37 6.79
CA ALA A 39 -7.81 5.10 8.19
C ALA A 39 -9.00 4.47 8.91
N ARG A 40 -8.75 3.42 9.72
CA ARG A 40 -9.81 2.77 10.53
C ARG A 40 -10.26 3.65 11.70
N ASP A 41 -9.35 4.42 12.26
CA ASP A 41 -9.63 5.41 13.30
C ASP A 41 -9.96 6.75 12.61
N ARG A 42 -11.23 7.14 12.70
CA ARG A 42 -11.78 8.33 12.03
C ARG A 42 -11.15 9.63 12.52
N GLU A 43 -10.87 9.72 13.80
CA GLU A 43 -10.28 10.92 14.42
C GLU A 43 -8.85 11.12 13.92
N ARG A 44 -8.01 10.07 14.00
CA ARG A 44 -6.65 10.09 13.47
C ARG A 44 -6.60 10.30 11.96
N GLY A 45 -7.59 9.79 11.22
CA GLY A 45 -7.74 10.07 9.79
C GLY A 45 -7.99 11.55 9.52
N ALA A 46 -8.88 12.17 10.28
CA ALA A 46 -9.18 13.61 10.17
C ALA A 46 -7.99 14.48 10.58
N GLU A 47 -7.25 14.11 11.61
CA GLU A 47 -6.00 14.79 12.03
C GLU A 47 -4.95 14.75 10.91
N ALA A 48 -4.77 13.57 10.26
CA ALA A 48 -3.84 13.44 9.15
C ALA A 48 -4.25 14.29 7.95
N VAL A 49 -5.55 14.34 7.61
CA VAL A 49 -6.08 15.23 6.57
C VAL A 49 -5.77 16.69 6.89
N ALA A 50 -6.05 17.13 8.13
CA ALA A 50 -5.78 18.52 8.54
C ALA A 50 -4.29 18.86 8.43
N ALA A 51 -3.40 17.94 8.87
CA ALA A 51 -1.95 18.13 8.78
C ALA A 51 -1.45 18.19 7.34
N LEU A 52 -1.96 17.34 6.45
CA LEU A 52 -1.63 17.35 5.01
C LEU A 52 -2.16 18.61 4.32
N SER A 53 -3.39 19.02 4.63
CA SER A 53 -3.99 20.24 4.09
C SER A 53 -3.21 21.50 4.50
N ALA A 54 -2.68 21.56 5.73
CA ALA A 54 -1.80 22.63 6.17
C ALA A 54 -0.47 22.68 5.39
N ARG A 55 -0.06 21.57 4.76
CA ARG A 55 1.08 21.47 3.83
C ARG A 55 0.70 21.75 2.37
N GLY A 56 -0.57 22.13 2.10
CA GLY A 56 -1.07 22.42 0.75
C GLY A 56 -1.50 21.19 -0.07
N VAL A 57 -1.63 20.02 0.58
CA VAL A 57 -2.11 18.79 -0.07
C VAL A 57 -3.64 18.79 -0.11
N ASP A 58 -4.23 18.52 -1.27
CA ASP A 58 -5.67 18.27 -1.40
C ASP A 58 -5.98 16.85 -0.88
N ALA A 59 -6.30 16.75 0.41
CA ALA A 59 -6.55 15.50 1.10
C ALA A 59 -7.97 15.42 1.66
N PHE A 60 -8.56 14.21 1.66
CA PHE A 60 -9.87 13.94 2.25
C PHE A 60 -9.86 12.62 3.03
N ALA A 61 -10.72 12.54 4.05
CA ALA A 61 -10.80 11.37 4.91
C ALA A 61 -11.63 10.25 4.25
N VAL A 62 -11.11 9.02 4.33
CA VAL A 62 -11.80 7.79 3.95
C VAL A 62 -11.79 6.85 5.15
N PRO A 63 -12.86 6.78 5.96
CA PRO A 63 -12.97 5.77 7.02
C PRO A 63 -12.87 4.37 6.42
N LEU A 64 -11.86 3.60 6.85
CA LEU A 64 -11.54 2.33 6.22
C LEU A 64 -10.78 1.40 7.16
N ASP A 65 -11.47 0.38 7.68
CA ASP A 65 -10.84 -0.81 8.21
C ASP A 65 -10.77 -1.87 7.11
N VAL A 66 -9.56 -2.24 6.71
CA VAL A 66 -9.34 -3.20 5.62
C VAL A 66 -9.78 -4.64 5.98
N THR A 67 -10.04 -4.89 7.26
CA THR A 67 -10.52 -6.19 7.76
C THR A 67 -12.04 -6.27 7.87
N ASP A 68 -12.76 -5.17 7.59
CA ASP A 68 -14.23 -5.09 7.66
C ASP A 68 -14.84 -4.87 6.27
N ASP A 69 -15.66 -5.83 5.81
CA ASP A 69 -16.30 -5.78 4.49
C ASP A 69 -17.28 -4.61 4.35
N ALA A 70 -17.95 -4.21 5.45
CA ALA A 70 -18.90 -3.10 5.42
C ALA A 70 -18.17 -1.75 5.30
N ASP A 71 -17.05 -1.57 6.02
CA ASP A 71 -16.21 -0.38 5.93
C ASP A 71 -15.62 -0.24 4.52
N VAL A 72 -15.07 -1.33 3.95
CA VAL A 72 -14.51 -1.33 2.60
C VAL A 72 -15.58 -1.00 1.55
N SER A 73 -16.78 -1.59 1.69
CA SER A 73 -17.91 -1.27 0.79
C SER A 73 -18.37 0.18 0.92
N ALA A 74 -18.35 0.74 2.14
CA ALA A 74 -18.69 2.14 2.39
C ALA A 74 -17.64 3.09 1.80
N ALA A 75 -16.35 2.75 1.93
CA ALA A 75 -15.27 3.52 1.33
C ALA A 75 -15.35 3.54 -0.20
N ALA A 76 -15.67 2.41 -0.85
CA ALA A 76 -15.86 2.35 -2.29
C ALA A 76 -17.03 3.25 -2.75
N ARG A 77 -18.18 3.20 -2.05
CA ARG A 77 -19.31 4.09 -2.34
C ARG A 77 -18.96 5.57 -2.16
N LEU A 78 -18.26 5.91 -1.07
CA LEU A 78 -17.83 7.28 -0.82
C LEU A 78 -16.96 7.82 -1.98
N LEU A 79 -16.02 7.03 -2.47
CA LEU A 79 -15.18 7.40 -3.62
C LEU A 79 -16.00 7.46 -4.92
N GLU A 80 -16.96 6.55 -5.13
CA GLU A 80 -17.82 6.57 -6.30
C GLU A 80 -18.70 7.82 -6.37
N GLU A 81 -19.30 8.20 -5.24
CA GLU A 81 -20.21 9.35 -5.14
C GLU A 81 -19.48 10.69 -5.25
N ASN A 82 -18.28 10.80 -4.69
CA ASN A 82 -17.56 12.08 -4.64
C ASN A 82 -16.56 12.27 -5.78
N GLU A 83 -15.93 11.19 -6.24
CA GLU A 83 -14.82 11.24 -7.20
C GLU A 83 -15.16 10.59 -8.56
N GLY A 84 -16.05 9.59 -8.55
CA GLY A 84 -16.49 8.87 -9.75
C GLY A 84 -15.45 7.90 -10.33
N ARG A 85 -14.18 8.03 -9.99
CA ARG A 85 -13.06 7.16 -10.39
C ARG A 85 -11.98 7.09 -9.32
N LEU A 86 -11.04 6.19 -9.49
CA LEU A 86 -9.80 6.11 -8.73
C LEU A 86 -8.65 5.85 -9.71
N ASP A 87 -7.60 6.64 -9.64
CA ASP A 87 -6.44 6.46 -10.54
C ASP A 87 -5.37 5.60 -9.87
N VAL A 88 -5.15 5.77 -8.57
CA VAL A 88 -4.12 5.03 -7.85
C VAL A 88 -4.65 4.48 -6.54
N LEU A 89 -4.42 3.17 -6.32
CA LEU A 89 -4.63 2.50 -5.05
C LEU A 89 -3.29 2.11 -4.45
N VAL A 90 -2.99 2.59 -3.24
CA VAL A 90 -1.83 2.14 -2.46
C VAL A 90 -2.34 1.35 -1.25
N ASN A 91 -2.21 0.03 -1.29
CA ASN A 91 -2.48 -0.87 -0.18
C ASN A 91 -1.28 -0.85 0.77
N ASN A 92 -1.29 0.12 1.70
CA ASN A 92 -0.22 0.29 2.68
C ASN A 92 -0.60 -0.20 4.08
N ALA A 93 -1.88 -0.28 4.43
CA ALA A 93 -2.31 -0.81 5.72
C ALA A 93 -1.72 -2.20 5.98
N GLY A 94 -1.13 -2.39 7.15
CA GLY A 94 -0.48 -3.64 7.52
C GLY A 94 -0.24 -3.77 9.01
N ALA A 95 0.02 -4.99 9.46
CA ALA A 95 0.36 -5.36 10.84
C ALA A 95 1.58 -6.29 10.85
N ALA A 96 2.41 -6.22 11.89
CA ALA A 96 3.61 -7.06 12.02
C ALA A 96 3.45 -8.22 13.03
N GLY A 97 2.51 -8.13 13.96
CA GLY A 97 2.42 -9.10 15.05
C GLY A 97 3.44 -8.85 16.16
N GLY A 98 3.75 -9.88 16.94
CA GLY A 98 4.82 -9.88 17.94
C GLY A 98 6.19 -10.05 17.27
N TRP A 99 7.24 -9.60 17.95
CA TRP A 99 8.62 -9.75 17.47
C TRP A 99 9.57 -10.00 18.63
N PRO A 100 10.48 -10.99 18.61
CA PRO A 100 10.63 -12.03 17.59
C PRO A 100 9.45 -13.02 17.59
N ASP A 101 9.15 -13.59 16.42
CA ASP A 101 8.02 -14.48 16.20
C ASP A 101 8.53 -15.80 15.59
N GLU A 102 8.92 -16.71 16.45
CA GLU A 102 9.52 -17.98 16.04
C GLU A 102 8.47 -18.93 15.47
N PRO A 103 8.68 -19.54 14.28
CA PRO A 103 7.72 -20.48 13.69
C PRO A 103 7.30 -21.62 14.62
N THR A 104 8.20 -22.07 15.51
CA THR A 104 7.94 -23.17 16.44
C THR A 104 7.02 -22.81 17.61
N SER A 105 6.84 -21.51 17.87
CA SER A 105 5.98 -20.98 18.96
C SER A 105 4.85 -20.09 18.45
N LEU A 106 4.67 -20.00 17.14
CA LEU A 106 3.69 -19.12 16.50
C LEU A 106 2.25 -19.48 16.91
N ASP A 107 1.49 -18.47 17.39
CA ASP A 107 0.05 -18.62 17.62
C ASP A 107 -0.71 -18.65 16.30
N PRO A 108 -1.39 -19.76 15.93
CA PRO A 108 -2.15 -19.83 14.69
C PRO A 108 -3.24 -18.76 14.57
N ALA A 109 -3.89 -18.39 15.68
CA ALA A 109 -4.91 -17.34 15.66
C ALA A 109 -4.29 -15.95 15.40
N GLY A 110 -3.09 -15.70 15.95
CA GLY A 110 -2.30 -14.51 15.66
C GLY A 110 -1.92 -14.43 14.19
N LEU A 111 -1.46 -15.53 13.61
CA LEU A 111 -1.13 -15.63 12.20
C LEU A 111 -2.37 -15.32 11.31
N LEU A 112 -3.52 -15.88 11.63
CA LEU A 112 -4.76 -15.63 10.86
C LEU A 112 -5.14 -14.15 10.88
N ARG A 113 -4.98 -13.45 12.01
CA ARG A 113 -5.19 -11.99 12.08
C ARG A 113 -4.21 -11.20 11.20
N LEU A 114 -2.94 -11.63 11.13
CA LEU A 114 -1.95 -11.02 10.23
C LEU A 114 -2.31 -11.26 8.76
N VAL A 115 -2.70 -12.48 8.40
CA VAL A 115 -3.18 -12.83 7.06
C VAL A 115 -4.40 -12.00 6.69
N ASP A 116 -5.37 -11.84 7.60
CA ASP A 116 -6.57 -11.04 7.33
C ASP A 116 -6.22 -9.57 7.02
N THR A 117 -5.32 -8.96 7.79
CA THR A 117 -4.89 -7.58 7.51
C THR A 117 -4.01 -7.47 6.28
N ASN A 118 -2.92 -8.26 6.21
CA ASN A 118 -1.84 -8.05 5.24
C ASN A 118 -2.12 -8.63 3.85
N VAL A 119 -3.06 -9.56 3.74
CA VAL A 119 -3.37 -10.28 2.50
C VAL A 119 -4.85 -10.15 2.13
N VAL A 120 -5.75 -10.65 2.99
CA VAL A 120 -7.19 -10.64 2.69
C VAL A 120 -7.73 -9.21 2.61
N GLY A 121 -7.26 -8.31 3.49
CA GLY A 121 -7.56 -6.89 3.45
C GLY A 121 -7.15 -6.23 2.14
N VAL A 122 -5.96 -6.56 1.62
CA VAL A 122 -5.51 -6.08 0.30
C VAL A 122 -6.42 -6.59 -0.82
N ILE A 123 -6.81 -7.87 -0.79
CA ILE A 123 -7.76 -8.45 -1.75
C ILE A 123 -9.11 -7.74 -1.67
N ARG A 124 -9.64 -7.59 -0.46
CA ARG A 124 -10.93 -6.95 -0.18
C ARG A 124 -11.00 -5.53 -0.71
N VAL A 125 -10.00 -4.70 -0.38
CA VAL A 125 -9.93 -3.32 -0.84
C VAL A 125 -9.71 -3.25 -2.36
N THR A 126 -8.78 -4.04 -2.91
CA THR A 126 -8.51 -4.05 -4.35
C THR A 126 -9.77 -4.40 -5.13
N ASN A 127 -10.49 -5.46 -4.76
CA ASN A 127 -11.71 -5.88 -5.44
C ASN A 127 -12.82 -4.81 -5.38
N ALA A 128 -12.99 -4.15 -4.24
CA ALA A 128 -13.97 -3.08 -4.08
C ALA A 128 -13.63 -1.83 -4.91
N MET A 129 -12.33 -1.54 -5.10
CA MET A 129 -11.86 -0.36 -5.85
C MET A 129 -11.68 -0.64 -7.36
N LEU A 130 -11.63 -1.90 -7.81
CA LEU A 130 -11.46 -2.25 -9.23
C LEU A 130 -12.45 -1.56 -10.18
N PRO A 131 -13.75 -1.43 -9.86
CA PRO A 131 -14.69 -0.73 -10.75
C PRO A 131 -14.31 0.74 -10.98
N LEU A 132 -13.76 1.42 -9.95
CA LEU A 132 -13.29 2.79 -10.02
C LEU A 132 -11.96 2.90 -10.76
N LEU A 133 -11.02 1.99 -10.50
CA LEU A 133 -9.73 1.92 -11.19
C LEU A 133 -9.90 1.69 -12.71
N ARG A 134 -10.88 0.90 -13.12
CA ARG A 134 -11.20 0.67 -14.54
C ARG A 134 -11.73 1.90 -15.28
N ARG A 135 -12.11 2.95 -14.57
CA ARG A 135 -12.53 4.24 -15.14
C ARG A 135 -11.36 5.20 -15.35
N SER A 136 -10.20 4.88 -14.78
CA SER A 136 -8.99 5.68 -14.94
C SER A 136 -8.34 5.45 -16.30
N ALA A 137 -7.74 6.50 -16.86
CA ALA A 137 -6.88 6.39 -18.05
C ALA A 137 -5.50 5.78 -17.70
N HIS A 138 -5.04 5.95 -16.46
CA HIS A 138 -3.69 5.56 -16.01
C HIS A 138 -3.72 4.81 -14.66
N PRO A 139 -4.41 3.66 -14.52
CA PRO A 139 -4.64 3.04 -13.24
C PRO A 139 -3.41 2.31 -12.68
N ARG A 140 -3.10 2.49 -11.37
CA ARG A 140 -1.99 1.84 -10.67
C ARG A 140 -2.46 1.23 -9.36
N ILE A 141 -1.97 0.04 -9.07
CA ILE A 141 -2.12 -0.62 -7.77
C ILE A 141 -0.72 -0.88 -7.21
N VAL A 142 -0.45 -0.34 -6.04
CA VAL A 142 0.81 -0.54 -5.31
C VAL A 142 0.52 -1.23 -4.00
N ASN A 143 1.11 -2.39 -3.78
CA ASN A 143 0.98 -3.15 -2.54
C ASN A 143 2.26 -3.01 -1.72
N GLN A 144 2.16 -2.58 -0.46
CA GLN A 144 3.30 -2.43 0.43
C GLN A 144 3.75 -3.80 0.93
N SER A 145 4.81 -4.31 0.35
CA SER A 145 5.44 -5.58 0.69
C SER A 145 6.70 -5.36 1.55
N SER A 146 7.67 -6.26 1.47
CA SER A 146 8.94 -6.20 2.20
C SER A 146 9.94 -7.17 1.58
N HIS A 147 11.24 -6.92 1.78
CA HIS A 147 12.32 -7.86 1.44
C HIS A 147 12.13 -9.23 2.12
N VAL A 148 11.60 -9.26 3.36
CA VAL A 148 11.29 -10.52 4.06
C VAL A 148 10.15 -11.33 3.42
N GLY A 149 9.46 -10.78 2.40
CA GLY A 149 8.51 -11.52 1.55
C GLY A 149 9.16 -12.25 0.38
N SER A 150 10.43 -11.99 0.09
CA SER A 150 11.18 -12.65 -0.99
C SER A 150 11.75 -13.98 -0.51
N LEU A 151 11.31 -15.10 -1.08
CA LEU A 151 11.87 -16.41 -0.78
C LEU A 151 13.33 -16.53 -1.26
N ALA A 152 13.67 -15.88 -2.38
CA ALA A 152 15.04 -15.84 -2.88
C ALA A 152 15.99 -15.19 -1.88
N LEU A 153 15.62 -14.02 -1.31
CA LEU A 153 16.43 -13.34 -0.29
C LEU A 153 16.48 -14.10 1.03
N GLN A 154 15.36 -14.73 1.46
CA GLN A 154 15.31 -15.51 2.68
C GLN A 154 16.22 -16.75 2.63
N THR A 155 16.43 -17.33 1.45
CA THR A 155 17.23 -18.54 1.26
C THR A 155 18.67 -18.25 0.82
N ASP A 156 19.02 -16.99 0.55
CA ASP A 156 20.38 -16.58 0.22
C ASP A 156 21.23 -16.42 1.50
N PRO A 157 22.29 -17.22 1.68
CA PRO A 157 23.15 -17.13 2.86
C PRO A 157 23.92 -15.80 2.98
N GLY A 158 24.04 -15.05 1.87
CA GLY A 158 24.71 -13.75 1.85
C GLY A 158 23.82 -12.58 2.25
N THR A 159 22.50 -12.81 2.38
CA THR A 159 21.53 -11.77 2.69
C THR A 159 21.17 -11.79 4.18
N ASP A 160 21.39 -10.67 4.86
CA ASP A 160 20.92 -10.46 6.24
C ASP A 160 19.59 -9.68 6.22
N LEU A 161 18.48 -10.36 6.50
CA LEU A 161 17.15 -9.77 6.65
C LEU A 161 16.79 -9.45 8.11
N GLY A 162 17.75 -9.63 9.03
CA GLY A 162 17.51 -9.52 10.46
C GLY A 162 16.77 -10.73 11.04
N GLY A 163 16.18 -10.55 12.22
CA GLY A 163 15.38 -11.61 12.85
C GLY A 163 14.12 -11.92 12.01
N ILE A 164 13.89 -13.19 11.72
CA ILE A 164 12.75 -13.62 10.90
C ILE A 164 11.50 -13.71 11.79
N GLY A 165 10.45 -12.99 11.43
CA GLY A 165 9.13 -13.15 12.03
C GLY A 165 8.39 -14.30 11.37
N GLY A 166 8.09 -15.37 12.10
CA GLY A 166 7.38 -16.55 11.59
C GLY A 166 5.98 -16.25 11.06
N GLY A 167 5.36 -15.17 11.55
CA GLY A 167 4.04 -14.70 11.08
C GLY A 167 4.13 -13.66 9.98
N TYR A 168 4.90 -12.60 10.17
CA TYR A 168 4.93 -11.46 9.26
C TYR A 168 5.51 -11.83 7.87
N ALA A 169 6.69 -12.43 7.82
CA ALA A 169 7.36 -12.76 6.56
C ALA A 169 6.50 -13.64 5.64
N PRO A 170 5.87 -14.73 6.10
CA PRO A 170 4.94 -15.52 5.30
C PRO A 170 3.76 -14.71 4.75
N THR A 171 3.22 -13.72 5.49
CA THR A 171 2.14 -12.88 4.95
C THR A 171 2.61 -12.01 3.80
N LYS A 172 3.86 -11.52 3.82
CA LYS A 172 4.42 -10.73 2.71
C LYS A 172 4.75 -11.59 1.50
N THR A 173 5.19 -12.84 1.70
CA THR A 173 5.32 -13.83 0.61
C THR A 173 3.95 -14.13 -0.01
N PHE A 174 2.91 -14.30 0.80
CA PHE A 174 1.56 -14.52 0.29
C PHE A 174 1.04 -13.29 -0.49
N LEU A 175 1.27 -12.08 0.01
CA LEU A 175 0.94 -10.85 -0.70
C LEU A 175 1.65 -10.75 -2.05
N ASN A 176 2.93 -11.14 -2.12
CA ASN A 176 3.68 -11.20 -3.37
C ASN A 176 3.00 -12.14 -4.37
N ALA A 177 2.62 -13.34 -3.95
CA ALA A 177 1.91 -14.31 -4.79
C ALA A 177 0.56 -13.77 -5.29
N VAL A 178 -0.23 -13.12 -4.42
CA VAL A 178 -1.51 -12.49 -4.76
C VAL A 178 -1.31 -11.37 -5.79
N THR A 179 -0.28 -10.55 -5.64
CA THR A 179 0.04 -9.46 -6.56
C THR A 179 0.33 -9.97 -7.98
N ILE A 180 1.07 -11.07 -8.10
CA ILE A 180 1.33 -11.72 -9.40
C ILE A 180 0.02 -12.15 -10.06
N GLN A 181 -0.95 -12.70 -9.29
CA GLN A 181 -2.23 -13.14 -9.84
C GLN A 181 -3.07 -11.95 -10.35
N TYR A 182 -3.14 -10.85 -9.59
CA TYR A 182 -3.79 -9.62 -10.08
C TYR A 182 -3.11 -9.08 -11.34
N ALA A 183 -1.79 -9.01 -11.37
CA ALA A 183 -1.06 -8.56 -12.56
C ALA A 183 -1.31 -9.46 -13.78
N ALA A 184 -1.45 -10.76 -13.57
CA ALA A 184 -1.75 -11.72 -14.64
C ALA A 184 -3.18 -11.57 -15.16
N GLU A 185 -4.18 -11.46 -14.26
CA GLU A 185 -5.59 -11.29 -14.61
C GLU A 185 -5.84 -9.95 -15.31
N LEU A 186 -5.22 -8.87 -14.82
CA LEU A 186 -5.42 -7.52 -15.32
C LEU A 186 -4.54 -7.18 -16.53
N ARG A 187 -3.82 -8.15 -17.09
CA ARG A 187 -2.98 -7.96 -18.28
C ARG A 187 -3.81 -7.45 -19.46
N GLY A 188 -3.32 -6.39 -20.11
CA GLY A 188 -4.01 -5.76 -21.26
C GLY A 188 -5.14 -4.81 -20.88
N THR A 189 -5.42 -4.60 -19.59
CA THR A 189 -6.42 -3.62 -19.14
C THR A 189 -5.84 -2.21 -18.89
N GLY A 190 -4.52 -2.05 -18.96
CA GLY A 190 -3.82 -0.80 -18.59
C GLY A 190 -3.52 -0.67 -17.10
N ILE A 191 -4.10 -1.52 -16.24
CA ILE A 191 -3.85 -1.49 -14.80
C ILE A 191 -2.48 -2.13 -14.49
N LEU A 192 -1.54 -1.35 -13.93
CA LEU A 192 -0.26 -1.86 -13.46
C LEU A 192 -0.36 -2.23 -11.97
N VAL A 193 0.12 -3.41 -11.60
CA VAL A 193 0.05 -3.93 -10.23
C VAL A 193 1.44 -4.34 -9.78
N ASN A 194 2.00 -3.68 -8.75
CA ASN A 194 3.35 -3.96 -8.28
C ASN A 194 3.45 -3.93 -6.75
N ASN A 195 4.48 -4.57 -6.23
CA ASN A 195 4.86 -4.56 -4.83
C ASN A 195 6.01 -3.59 -4.57
N ALA A 196 5.90 -2.81 -3.48
CA ALA A 196 6.91 -1.89 -2.98
C ALA A 196 7.60 -2.47 -1.74
N CYS A 197 8.93 -2.52 -1.73
CA CYS A 197 9.75 -2.81 -0.56
C CYS A 197 10.33 -1.52 -0.01
N PRO A 198 9.84 -1.00 1.14
CA PRO A 198 10.28 0.28 1.70
C PRO A 198 11.65 0.22 2.37
N GLY A 199 12.23 -0.97 2.54
CA GLY A 199 13.39 -1.21 3.41
C GLY A 199 13.00 -1.27 4.89
N TYR A 200 13.99 -1.18 5.79
CA TYR A 200 13.79 -1.22 7.24
C TYR A 200 13.51 0.18 7.78
N VAL A 201 12.24 0.54 7.87
CA VAL A 201 11.76 1.89 8.17
C VAL A 201 11.34 2.01 9.64
N ALA A 202 11.79 3.08 10.32
CA ALA A 202 11.41 3.40 11.71
C ALA A 202 9.93 3.84 11.77
N THR A 203 9.07 2.93 12.23
CA THR A 203 7.62 3.17 12.40
C THR A 203 7.11 2.45 13.65
N ASP A 204 5.88 2.72 14.05
CA ASP A 204 5.21 1.98 15.13
C ASP A 204 5.18 0.46 14.89
N LEU A 205 5.22 0.03 13.63
CA LEU A 205 5.18 -1.38 13.25
C LEU A 205 6.31 -2.20 13.88
N ASN A 206 7.48 -1.57 14.09
CA ASN A 206 8.68 -2.19 14.62
C ASN A 206 9.26 -1.43 15.83
N GLY A 207 8.42 -0.64 16.53
CA GLY A 207 8.87 0.15 17.68
C GLY A 207 9.95 1.18 17.34
N PHE A 208 9.94 1.72 16.12
CA PHE A 208 10.90 2.70 15.60
C PHE A 208 12.34 2.21 15.52
N SER A 209 12.56 0.89 15.41
CA SER A 209 13.90 0.30 15.33
C SER A 209 14.52 0.33 13.92
N GLY A 210 13.80 0.82 12.92
CA GLY A 210 14.27 0.93 11.54
C GLY A 210 15.42 1.93 11.36
N THR A 211 16.20 1.74 10.29
CA THR A 211 17.33 2.61 9.92
C THR A 211 16.96 3.71 8.93
N ARG A 212 15.77 3.62 8.31
CA ARG A 212 15.25 4.58 7.34
C ARG A 212 14.10 5.39 7.97
N THR A 213 13.93 6.62 7.50
CA THR A 213 12.76 7.44 7.83
C THR A 213 11.51 6.98 7.08
N ALA A 214 10.33 7.38 7.56
CA ALA A 214 9.07 7.10 6.85
C ALA A 214 9.03 7.74 5.46
N GLU A 215 9.61 8.94 5.29
CA GLU A 215 9.74 9.64 4.01
C GLU A 215 10.62 8.84 3.03
N GLU A 216 11.76 8.32 3.48
CA GLU A 216 12.61 7.46 2.65
C GLU A 216 11.90 6.17 2.26
N GLY A 217 11.14 5.56 3.19
CA GLY A 217 10.37 4.35 2.91
C GLY A 217 9.19 4.56 1.96
N ALA A 218 8.68 5.80 1.83
CA ALA A 218 7.60 6.13 0.92
C ALA A 218 8.04 6.21 -0.55
N ARG A 219 9.33 6.47 -0.82
CA ARG A 219 9.86 6.77 -2.17
C ARG A 219 9.49 5.70 -3.21
N ILE A 220 9.69 4.43 -2.87
CA ILE A 220 9.42 3.34 -3.82
C ILE A 220 7.93 3.25 -4.16
N ALA A 221 7.02 3.39 -3.19
CA ALA A 221 5.59 3.37 -3.44
C ALA A 221 5.16 4.56 -4.31
N ILE A 222 5.70 5.76 -4.09
CA ILE A 222 5.46 6.95 -4.92
C ILE A 222 5.96 6.70 -6.35
N ARG A 223 7.18 6.14 -6.52
CA ARG A 223 7.73 5.79 -7.83
C ARG A 223 6.83 4.81 -8.59
N LEU A 224 6.34 3.76 -7.92
CA LEU A 224 5.44 2.78 -8.55
C LEU A 224 4.05 3.35 -8.85
N ALA A 225 3.56 4.27 -8.03
CA ALA A 225 2.30 4.99 -8.25
C ALA A 225 2.35 5.94 -9.46
N THR A 226 3.55 6.43 -9.80
CA THR A 226 3.78 7.39 -10.90
C THR A 226 4.38 6.75 -12.17
N LEU A 227 4.38 5.43 -12.28
CA LEU A 227 4.89 4.72 -13.48
C LEU A 227 4.17 5.17 -14.75
N PRO A 228 4.87 5.28 -15.88
CA PRO A 228 4.24 5.44 -17.19
C PRO A 228 3.42 4.20 -17.57
N ASP A 229 2.57 4.29 -18.62
CA ASP A 229 1.65 3.20 -18.99
C ASP A 229 2.36 1.95 -19.52
N ASP A 230 3.56 2.11 -20.03
CA ASP A 230 4.46 1.02 -20.48
C ASP A 230 5.38 0.53 -19.35
N GLY A 231 5.14 0.97 -18.13
CA GLY A 231 5.89 0.55 -16.95
C GLY A 231 5.72 -0.94 -16.60
N PRO A 232 6.56 -1.45 -15.69
CA PRO A 232 6.48 -2.85 -15.25
C PRO A 232 5.18 -3.14 -14.50
N THR A 233 4.73 -4.39 -14.58
CA THR A 233 3.62 -4.95 -13.80
C THR A 233 3.95 -6.34 -13.31
N GLY A 234 3.49 -6.71 -12.12
CA GLY A 234 3.74 -8.02 -11.49
C GLY A 234 5.14 -8.15 -10.89
N GLY A 235 5.81 -7.03 -10.55
CA GLY A 235 7.15 -7.02 -9.97
C GLY A 235 7.17 -6.66 -8.49
N LEU A 236 8.29 -7.00 -7.84
CA LEU A 236 8.69 -6.57 -6.51
C LEU A 236 9.87 -5.60 -6.65
N PHE A 237 9.76 -4.40 -6.10
CA PHE A 237 10.74 -3.33 -6.29
C PHE A 237 11.10 -2.66 -4.98
N ASP A 238 12.35 -2.23 -4.89
CA ASP A 238 12.84 -1.28 -3.90
C ASP A 238 13.42 -0.02 -4.60
N ASP A 239 14.13 0.84 -3.85
CA ASP A 239 14.73 2.05 -4.40
C ASP A 239 15.86 1.77 -5.39
N GLU A 240 16.49 0.60 -5.32
CA GLU A 240 17.61 0.18 -6.19
C GLU A 240 17.11 -0.50 -7.47
N GLY A 241 15.89 -1.05 -7.47
CA GLY A 241 15.31 -1.68 -8.64
C GLY A 241 14.47 -2.92 -8.35
N PRO A 242 14.46 -3.90 -9.27
CA PRO A 242 13.74 -5.15 -9.07
C PRO A 242 14.35 -6.00 -7.95
N VAL A 243 13.51 -6.50 -7.07
CA VAL A 243 13.87 -7.44 -6.01
C VAL A 243 13.48 -8.85 -6.46
N PRO A 244 14.32 -9.88 -6.31
CA PRO A 244 13.94 -11.27 -6.64
C PRO A 244 12.79 -11.75 -5.74
N TRP A 245 11.99 -12.69 -6.28
CA TRP A 245 10.85 -13.29 -5.54
C TRP A 245 11.27 -14.26 -4.42
#